data_63c4b632a53b4756e3e7aad3dc175bf9
#
_entry.id   63c4b632a53b4756e3e7aad3dc175bf9
#
_cell.length_a   1.000
_cell.length_b   1.000
_cell.length_c   1.000
_cell.angle_alpha   90.00
_cell.angle_beta   90.00
_cell.angle_gamma   90.00
#
_symmetry.space_group_name_H-M   'P 1'
#
loop_
_entity.id
_entity.type
_entity.pdbx_description
1 polymer ?
#
loop_
_entity_poly.entity_id
_entity_poly.type
_entity_poly.pdbx_seq_one_letter_code
_entity_poly.pdbx_strand_id
1 'polypeptide(L)'
;GGLSGTSRCTDQTLPERYTDTEIEAGDEKKYKWLQRPDGEMAAFSLASAPHSGRELELHILAREDSTRLLLEHLREHGFARVQMPYGDTHLAELPAGPLVLIAAGTGMGQMHSLIEHCRASGFAHPVHLYWGARRPDDFYQLPHWAEWQQLANLHLHQVVSDQCGWQGRCGLLHGAVREDFPDLKALHVYASGSPAMVYATLDALVDAGMDAHQMRADVFAYAPRG
;
A
#
# COMPACT_ATOMS: atom_id res chain seq x y z
N GLY A 1 1.54 -21.16 7.93
CA GLY A 1 0.53 -20.58 7.09
C GLY A 1 0.27 -19.15 7.53
N GLY A 2 0.83 -18.16 6.83
CA GLY A 2 0.58 -16.77 7.13
C GLY A 2 -0.85 -16.44 6.73
N LEU A 3 -1.62 -15.88 7.65
CA LEU A 3 -2.88 -15.23 7.32
C LEU A 3 -2.54 -13.86 6.71
N SER A 4 -2.37 -13.83 5.39
CA SER A 4 -2.45 -12.58 4.65
C SER A 4 -3.94 -12.27 4.52
N GLY A 5 -4.45 -11.47 5.44
CA GLY A 5 -5.82 -11.02 5.35
C GLY A 5 -5.85 -9.64 4.73
N THR A 6 -6.49 -9.50 3.57
CA THR A 6 -7.18 -8.25 3.28
C THR A 6 -8.26 -8.16 4.34
N SER A 7 -8.12 -7.32 5.33
CA SER A 7 -9.25 -7.08 6.18
C SER A 7 -10.10 -5.97 5.55
N ARG A 8 -10.83 -6.29 4.49
CA ARG A 8 -12.26 -6.11 4.73
C ARG A 8 -12.51 -6.88 6.01
N CYS A 9 -13.19 -6.32 6.98
CA CYS A 9 -13.81 -7.14 8.02
C CYS A 9 -14.90 -8.03 7.39
N THR A 10 -14.53 -8.81 6.40
CA THR A 10 -15.36 -9.73 5.62
C THR A 10 -14.81 -11.15 5.70
N ASP A 11 -13.89 -11.41 6.63
CA ASP A 11 -13.81 -12.77 7.13
C ASP A 11 -15.21 -13.07 7.69
N GLN A 12 -15.87 -14.08 7.18
CA GLN A 12 -17.26 -14.45 7.49
C GLN A 12 -17.52 -14.69 8.99
N THR A 13 -16.52 -14.52 9.83
CA THR A 13 -16.53 -14.70 11.29
C THR A 13 -16.52 -13.37 12.07
N LEU A 14 -16.37 -12.20 11.42
CA LEU A 14 -16.41 -10.91 12.07
C LEU A 14 -17.76 -10.22 11.83
N PRO A 15 -18.38 -9.61 12.87
CA PRO A 15 -19.63 -8.88 12.68
C PRO A 15 -19.46 -7.75 11.68
N GLU A 16 -20.44 -7.58 10.79
CA GLU A 16 -20.44 -6.66 9.65
C GLU A 16 -20.33 -5.16 9.99
N ARG A 17 -20.11 -4.79 11.25
CA ARG A 17 -20.18 -3.39 11.68
C ARG A 17 -19.07 -3.02 12.66
N TYR A 18 -18.04 -2.40 12.16
CA TYR A 18 -17.20 -1.50 12.94
C TYR A 18 -17.66 -0.06 12.74
N THR A 19 -18.76 0.34 13.36
CA THR A 19 -19.44 1.61 13.08
C THR A 19 -19.30 2.69 14.14
N ASP A 20 -18.58 2.46 15.23
CA ASP A 20 -18.50 3.42 16.33
C ASP A 20 -17.12 4.08 16.50
N THR A 21 -16.47 4.42 15.42
CA THR A 21 -15.44 5.45 15.47
C THR A 21 -16.06 6.75 14.99
N GLU A 22 -16.02 7.80 15.81
CA GLU A 22 -16.24 9.16 15.36
C GLU A 22 -15.20 9.49 14.29
N ILE A 23 -15.57 9.25 13.03
CA ILE A 23 -14.78 9.67 11.87
C ILE A 23 -15.31 11.06 11.57
N GLU A 24 -14.58 12.09 12.02
CA GLU A 24 -14.81 13.42 11.48
C GLU A 24 -14.53 13.38 9.99
N ALA A 25 -15.57 13.64 9.20
CA ALA A 25 -15.48 13.77 7.76
C ALA A 25 -14.72 15.06 7.43
N GLY A 26 -13.52 14.92 7.01
CA GLY A 26 -12.69 16.01 6.54
C GLY A 26 -11.25 15.59 6.52
N ASP A 27 -10.75 15.41 5.34
CA ASP A 27 -9.35 15.21 4.97
C ASP A 27 -8.92 13.81 4.54
N GLU A 28 -8.36 13.78 3.36
CA GLU A 28 -7.65 12.72 2.65
C GLU A 28 -6.49 12.16 3.47
N LYS A 29 -6.66 11.03 4.14
CA LYS A 29 -5.66 10.58 5.11
C LYS A 29 -5.43 9.07 5.15
N LYS A 30 -4.32 8.66 5.50
CA LYS A 30 -3.39 7.71 4.85
C LYS A 30 -2.87 6.58 5.69
N TYR A 31 -2.79 6.68 6.97
CA TYR A 31 -2.60 5.57 7.89
C TYR A 31 -3.28 5.81 9.23
N LYS A 32 -3.47 4.73 9.93
CA LYS A 32 -4.11 4.68 11.22
C LYS A 32 -3.19 4.13 12.27
N TRP A 33 -3.37 4.65 13.45
CA TRP A 33 -2.91 4.01 14.64
C TRP A 33 -4.04 3.16 15.22
N LEU A 34 -3.83 1.86 15.29
CA LEU A 34 -4.71 0.94 15.99
C LEU A 34 -4.14 0.65 17.37
N GLN A 35 -4.97 0.81 18.40
CA GLN A 35 -4.56 0.44 19.74
C GLN A 35 -4.55 -1.09 19.89
N ARG A 36 -3.42 -1.62 20.25
CA ARG A 36 -3.24 -3.05 20.57
C ARG A 36 -3.78 -3.36 21.97
N PRO A 37 -4.00 -4.66 22.31
CA PRO A 37 -4.43 -5.07 23.65
C PRO A 37 -3.50 -4.63 24.78
N ASP A 38 -2.19 -4.46 24.49
CA ASP A 38 -1.19 -3.95 25.44
C ASP A 38 -1.25 -2.42 25.66
N GLY A 39 -2.17 -1.72 24.97
CA GLY A 39 -2.34 -0.26 25.04
C GLY A 39 -1.46 0.53 24.06
N GLU A 40 -0.48 -0.12 23.42
CA GLU A 40 0.39 0.51 22.42
C GLU A 40 -0.37 0.76 21.11
N MET A 41 0.07 1.77 20.38
CA MET A 41 -0.50 2.12 19.08
C MET A 41 0.35 1.54 17.94
N ALA A 42 -0.29 0.90 16.97
CA ALA A 42 0.36 0.36 15.78
C ALA A 42 -0.12 1.09 14.52
N ALA A 43 0.82 1.52 13.68
CA ALA A 43 0.55 2.22 12.43
C ALA A 43 0.22 1.24 11.30
N PHE A 44 -0.85 1.53 10.56
CA PHE A 44 -1.22 0.79 9.35
C PHE A 44 -1.63 1.75 8.25
N SER A 45 -1.24 1.43 7.01
CA SER A 45 -1.71 2.16 5.84
C SER A 45 -3.16 1.81 5.51
N LEU A 46 -3.95 2.80 5.11
CA LEU A 46 -5.30 2.58 4.63
C LEU A 46 -5.26 2.00 3.22
N ALA A 47 -6.00 0.93 3.00
CA ALA A 47 -6.21 0.34 1.68
C ALA A 47 -7.48 0.88 0.99
N SER A 48 -8.46 1.33 1.77
CA SER A 48 -9.65 2.01 1.23
C SER A 48 -9.32 3.41 0.72
N ALA A 49 -9.96 3.80 -0.39
CA ALA A 49 -9.86 5.16 -0.93
C ALA A 49 -10.70 6.17 -0.11
N PRO A 50 -10.41 7.48 -0.19
CA PRO A 50 -11.12 8.51 0.58
C PRO A 50 -12.64 8.52 0.38
N HIS A 51 -13.10 8.12 -0.79
CA HIS A 51 -14.53 8.09 -1.15
C HIS A 51 -15.27 6.82 -0.71
N SER A 52 -14.61 5.86 -0.06
CA SER A 52 -15.24 4.62 0.41
C SER A 52 -16.21 4.84 1.60
N GLY A 53 -16.44 6.07 1.99
CA GLY A 53 -17.36 6.44 3.08
C GLY A 53 -16.77 6.10 4.46
N ARG A 54 -17.56 5.41 5.28
CA ARG A 54 -17.15 5.02 6.63
C ARG A 54 -16.42 3.68 6.71
N GLU A 55 -16.34 2.95 5.61
CA GLU A 55 -15.64 1.68 5.57
C GLU A 55 -14.14 1.91 5.42
N LEU A 56 -13.39 1.20 6.23
CA LEU A 56 -11.95 1.29 6.27
C LEU A 56 -11.36 -0.09 6.05
N GLU A 57 -10.55 -0.22 5.01
CA GLU A 57 -9.84 -1.45 4.67
C GLU A 57 -8.36 -1.34 5.07
N LEU A 58 -7.84 -2.40 5.67
CA LEU A 58 -6.44 -2.52 6.06
C LEU A 58 -5.90 -3.85 5.56
N HIS A 59 -4.67 -3.86 5.02
CA HIS A 59 -3.95 -5.07 4.70
C HIS A 59 -2.95 -5.38 5.81
N ILE A 60 -3.22 -6.43 6.57
CA ILE A 60 -2.43 -6.79 7.75
C ILE A 60 -1.80 -8.16 7.57
N LEU A 61 -0.48 -8.24 7.71
CA LEU A 61 0.25 -9.50 7.71
C LEU A 61 0.57 -9.91 9.15
N ALA A 62 -0.06 -11.00 9.60
CA ALA A 62 0.12 -11.53 10.95
C ALA A 62 1.39 -12.37 11.10
N ARG A 63 2.56 -11.76 10.93
CA ARG A 63 3.86 -12.43 11.15
C ARG A 63 4.37 -12.25 12.58
N GLU A 64 4.17 -11.07 13.15
CA GLU A 64 4.61 -10.72 14.49
C GLU A 64 3.54 -11.05 15.52
N ASP A 65 3.96 -11.37 16.76
CA ASP A 65 3.03 -11.67 17.84
C ASP A 65 2.08 -10.52 18.14
N SER A 66 2.59 -9.28 18.10
CA SER A 66 1.80 -8.07 18.31
C SER A 66 0.66 -7.93 17.29
N THR A 67 0.91 -8.25 16.03
CA THR A 67 -0.11 -8.19 14.96
C THR A 67 -1.10 -9.32 15.10
N ARG A 68 -0.65 -10.52 15.49
CA ARG A 68 -1.56 -11.65 15.79
C ARG A 68 -2.50 -11.33 16.94
N LEU A 69 -1.97 -10.78 18.04
CA LEU A 69 -2.77 -10.36 19.20
C LEU A 69 -3.80 -9.29 18.83
N LEU A 70 -3.44 -8.33 17.97
CA LEU A 70 -4.39 -7.34 17.45
C LEU A 70 -5.53 -8.01 16.68
N LEU A 71 -5.22 -8.95 15.77
CA LEU A 71 -6.25 -9.65 14.99
C LEU A 71 -7.12 -10.56 15.87
N GLU A 72 -6.55 -11.22 16.86
CA GLU A 72 -7.30 -12.00 17.86
C GLU A 72 -8.23 -11.10 18.66
N HIS A 73 -7.75 -9.95 19.14
CA HIS A 73 -8.57 -8.96 19.84
C HIS A 73 -9.74 -8.46 18.97
N LEU A 74 -9.48 -8.15 17.68
CA LEU A 74 -10.53 -7.73 16.75
C LEU A 74 -11.59 -8.83 16.54
N ARG A 75 -11.16 -10.10 16.45
CA ARG A 75 -12.10 -11.24 16.32
C ARG A 75 -12.93 -11.46 17.58
N GLU A 76 -12.32 -11.33 18.76
CA GLU A 76 -12.98 -11.57 20.04
C GLU A 76 -13.94 -10.44 20.43
N HIS A 77 -13.54 -9.19 20.24
CA HIS A 77 -14.27 -8.03 20.76
C HIS A 77 -15.04 -7.26 19.70
N GLY A 78 -14.70 -7.42 18.42
CA GLY A 78 -15.39 -6.76 17.32
C GLY A 78 -15.07 -5.27 17.16
N PHE A 79 -14.14 -4.69 17.90
CA PHE A 79 -13.77 -3.28 17.80
C PHE A 79 -12.29 -3.02 18.14
N ALA A 80 -11.76 -1.91 17.67
CA ALA A 80 -10.50 -1.35 18.14
C ALA A 80 -10.57 0.18 18.16
N ARG A 81 -9.80 0.79 19.06
CA ARG A 81 -9.62 2.24 19.04
C ARG A 81 -8.71 2.64 17.90
N VAL A 82 -9.13 3.63 17.15
CA VAL A 82 -8.40 4.12 15.97
C VAL A 82 -8.12 5.60 16.15
N GLN A 83 -6.88 6.01 15.84
CA GLN A 83 -6.52 7.41 15.68
C GLN A 83 -6.17 7.66 14.22
N MET A 84 -6.81 8.61 13.64
CA MET A 84 -6.55 9.11 12.27
C MET A 84 -6.85 10.60 12.25
N PRO A 85 -6.31 11.25 11.30
CA PRO A 85 -5.43 10.87 10.19
C PRO A 85 -3.96 11.20 10.44
N TYR A 86 -3.07 10.47 9.79
CA TYR A 86 -1.63 10.73 9.86
C TYR A 86 -0.99 10.50 8.49
N GLY A 87 0.13 11.21 8.23
CA GLY A 87 0.96 11.06 7.05
C GLY A 87 0.65 12.01 5.90
N ASP A 88 1.65 12.19 5.04
CA ASP A 88 1.62 13.14 3.91
C ASP A 88 1.63 12.46 2.55
N THR A 89 1.66 11.12 2.53
CA THR A 89 1.77 10.35 1.29
C THR A 89 0.41 10.15 0.66
N HIS A 90 -0.06 11.16 -0.07
CA HIS A 90 -1.38 11.20 -0.71
C HIS A 90 -1.36 11.89 -2.07
N LEU A 91 -2.41 11.67 -2.83
CA LEU A 91 -2.72 12.38 -4.05
C LEU A 91 -3.67 13.54 -3.72
N ALA A 92 -3.13 14.64 -3.15
CA ALA A 92 -3.93 15.85 -2.94
C ALA A 92 -4.39 16.45 -4.26
N GLU A 93 -3.51 16.38 -5.26
CA GLU A 93 -3.79 16.73 -6.64
C GLU A 93 -3.38 15.57 -7.55
N LEU A 94 -4.18 15.30 -8.59
CA LEU A 94 -3.83 14.30 -9.58
C LEU A 94 -2.64 14.79 -10.41
N PRO A 95 -1.57 14.00 -10.54
CA PRO A 95 -0.40 14.41 -11.28
C PRO A 95 -0.70 14.57 -12.77
N ALA A 96 0.05 15.46 -13.42
CA ALA A 96 -0.08 15.73 -14.87
C ALA A 96 0.77 14.77 -15.74
N GLY A 97 1.18 13.63 -15.22
CA GLY A 97 2.03 12.66 -15.89
C GLY A 97 1.87 11.24 -15.35
N PRO A 98 2.70 10.30 -15.82
CA PRO A 98 2.64 8.92 -15.39
C PRO A 98 2.85 8.75 -13.88
N LEU A 99 2.06 7.87 -13.27
CA LEU A 99 2.12 7.52 -11.86
C LEU A 99 2.76 6.14 -11.70
N VAL A 100 3.81 6.06 -10.91
CA VAL A 100 4.51 4.82 -10.58
C VAL A 100 4.28 4.50 -9.10
N LEU A 101 3.65 3.37 -8.84
CA LEU A 101 3.33 2.87 -7.52
C LEU A 101 4.19 1.65 -7.22
N ILE A 102 4.97 1.70 -6.15
CA ILE A 102 5.92 0.65 -5.78
C ILE A 102 5.53 0.11 -4.40
N ALA A 103 5.15 -1.16 -4.35
CA ALA A 103 4.72 -1.82 -3.13
C ALA A 103 5.55 -3.06 -2.83
N ALA A 104 5.95 -3.27 -1.58
CA ALA A 104 6.48 -4.55 -1.11
C ALA A 104 5.57 -5.13 -0.03
N GLY A 105 5.19 -6.39 -0.20
CA GLY A 105 4.31 -7.07 0.75
C GLY A 105 3.00 -6.33 0.98
N THR A 106 2.66 -6.04 2.24
CA THR A 106 1.44 -5.32 2.62
C THR A 106 1.47 -3.82 2.35
N GLY A 107 2.60 -3.26 1.90
CA GLY A 107 2.66 -1.92 1.33
C GLY A 107 1.69 -1.74 0.15
N MET A 108 1.23 -2.86 -0.42
CA MET A 108 0.17 -2.90 -1.42
C MET A 108 -1.14 -2.26 -0.94
N GLY A 109 -1.44 -2.28 0.35
CA GLY A 109 -2.63 -1.62 0.89
C GLY A 109 -2.68 -0.14 0.56
N GLN A 110 -1.59 0.58 0.76
CA GLN A 110 -1.50 2.00 0.39
C GLN A 110 -1.67 2.22 -1.12
N MET A 111 -1.04 1.38 -1.94
CA MET A 111 -1.15 1.49 -3.41
C MET A 111 -2.56 1.16 -3.89
N HIS A 112 -3.25 0.23 -3.23
CA HIS A 112 -4.66 -0.06 -3.47
C HIS A 112 -5.52 1.19 -3.29
N SER A 113 -5.35 1.91 -2.18
CA SER A 113 -6.05 3.17 -1.91
C SER A 113 -5.81 4.21 -3.01
N LEU A 114 -4.55 4.38 -3.43
CA LEU A 114 -4.19 5.34 -4.49
C LEU A 114 -4.80 4.97 -5.85
N ILE A 115 -4.78 3.68 -6.22
CA ILE A 115 -5.40 3.20 -7.47
C ILE A 115 -6.91 3.44 -7.47
N GLU A 116 -7.60 3.10 -6.39
CA GLU A 116 -9.04 3.31 -6.29
C GLU A 116 -9.40 4.80 -6.29
N HIS A 117 -8.57 5.65 -5.69
CA HIS A 117 -8.73 7.10 -5.80
C HIS A 117 -8.55 7.59 -7.24
N CYS A 118 -7.52 7.15 -7.95
CA CYS A 118 -7.31 7.47 -9.36
C CYS A 118 -8.51 7.05 -10.23
N ARG A 119 -9.04 5.83 -10.01
CA ARG A 119 -10.21 5.33 -10.73
C ARG A 119 -11.43 6.20 -10.51
N ALA A 120 -11.75 6.49 -9.24
CA ALA A 120 -12.91 7.32 -8.90
C ALA A 120 -12.81 8.76 -9.38
N SER A 121 -11.59 9.29 -9.48
CA SER A 121 -11.31 10.66 -9.93
C SER A 121 -11.15 10.78 -11.45
N GLY A 122 -11.30 9.69 -12.21
CA GLY A 122 -11.15 9.70 -13.66
C GLY A 122 -9.72 10.01 -14.13
N PHE A 123 -8.70 9.59 -13.39
CA PHE A 123 -7.30 9.79 -13.76
C PHE A 123 -6.98 9.09 -15.09
N ALA A 124 -6.54 9.86 -16.09
CA ALA A 124 -6.38 9.39 -17.45
C ALA A 124 -4.93 9.02 -17.84
N HIS A 125 -3.95 9.47 -17.07
CA HIS A 125 -2.55 9.14 -17.35
C HIS A 125 -2.22 7.68 -16.97
N PRO A 126 -1.16 7.09 -17.53
CA PRO A 126 -0.73 5.75 -17.17
C PRO A 126 -0.40 5.62 -15.70
N VAL A 127 -0.87 4.54 -15.09
CA VAL A 127 -0.54 4.11 -13.73
C VAL A 127 0.19 2.78 -13.83
N HIS A 128 1.41 2.71 -13.31
CA HIS A 128 2.20 1.49 -13.25
C HIS A 128 2.34 1.05 -11.81
N LEU A 129 1.80 -0.12 -11.50
CA LEU A 129 1.96 -0.75 -10.20
C LEU A 129 3.05 -1.82 -10.25
N TYR A 130 4.09 -1.66 -9.44
CA TYR A 130 5.12 -2.66 -9.19
C TYR A 130 4.92 -3.24 -7.80
N TRP A 131 4.40 -4.47 -7.76
CA TRP A 131 4.17 -5.18 -6.50
C TRP A 131 5.22 -6.25 -6.30
N GLY A 132 6.06 -6.08 -5.29
CA GLY A 132 7.16 -6.98 -4.97
C GLY A 132 6.83 -7.96 -3.86
N ALA A 133 7.35 -9.18 -4.04
CA ALA A 133 7.33 -10.23 -3.04
C ALA A 133 8.65 -11.02 -3.10
N ARG A 134 8.94 -11.82 -2.08
CA ARG A 134 10.11 -12.72 -2.13
C ARG A 134 9.82 -13.93 -3.01
N ARG A 135 8.61 -14.48 -2.92
CA ARG A 135 8.15 -15.66 -3.65
C ARG A 135 6.77 -15.40 -4.26
N PRO A 136 6.38 -16.12 -5.31
CA PRO A 136 5.05 -15.99 -5.91
C PRO A 136 3.90 -16.21 -4.92
N ASP A 137 4.05 -17.15 -3.99
CA ASP A 137 3.04 -17.48 -2.99
C ASP A 137 2.89 -16.41 -1.88
N ASP A 138 3.77 -15.43 -1.84
CA ASP A 138 3.66 -14.29 -0.93
C ASP A 138 2.69 -13.20 -1.45
N PHE A 139 2.26 -13.26 -2.71
CA PHE A 139 1.21 -12.40 -3.24
C PHE A 139 -0.14 -12.85 -2.70
N TYR A 140 -0.83 -11.97 -2.03
CA TYR A 140 -2.17 -12.25 -1.55
C TYR A 140 -3.24 -11.77 -2.54
N GLN A 141 -4.44 -12.34 -2.42
CA GLN A 141 -5.55 -11.97 -3.31
C GLN A 141 -6.05 -10.56 -3.00
N LEU A 142 -6.27 -9.79 -4.07
CA LEU A 142 -6.87 -8.47 -4.01
C LEU A 142 -8.24 -8.53 -4.68
N PRO A 143 -9.31 -8.01 -4.05
CA PRO A 143 -10.68 -8.10 -4.57
C PRO A 143 -10.83 -7.53 -5.97
N HIS A 144 -10.11 -6.44 -6.29
CA HIS A 144 -10.23 -5.71 -7.55
C HIS A 144 -9.17 -6.08 -8.60
N TRP A 145 -8.31 -7.09 -8.34
CA TRP A 145 -7.21 -7.42 -9.24
C TRP A 145 -7.67 -7.73 -10.67
N ALA A 146 -8.71 -8.55 -10.81
CA ALA A 146 -9.25 -8.92 -12.12
C ALA A 146 -9.87 -7.72 -12.85
N GLU A 147 -10.50 -6.79 -12.15
CA GLU A 147 -11.01 -5.54 -12.71
C GLU A 147 -9.87 -4.65 -13.17
N TRP A 148 -8.82 -4.53 -12.35
CA TRP A 148 -7.65 -3.71 -12.67
C TRP A 148 -6.92 -4.18 -13.93
N GLN A 149 -6.87 -5.48 -14.17
CA GLN A 149 -6.29 -6.06 -15.39
C GLN A 149 -7.03 -5.65 -16.67
N GLN A 150 -8.27 -5.18 -16.59
CA GLN A 150 -9.06 -4.72 -17.71
C GLN A 150 -8.91 -3.21 -17.99
N LEU A 151 -8.24 -2.47 -17.13
CA LEU A 151 -8.08 -1.03 -17.28
C LEU A 151 -6.93 -0.71 -18.22
N ALA A 152 -7.23 0.03 -19.29
CA ALA A 152 -6.26 0.33 -20.35
C ALA A 152 -5.07 1.19 -19.88
N ASN A 153 -5.28 2.02 -18.84
CA ASN A 153 -4.25 2.90 -18.29
C ASN A 153 -3.58 2.36 -17.01
N LEU A 154 -3.91 1.15 -16.55
CA LEU A 154 -3.31 0.52 -15.38
C LEU A 154 -2.46 -0.69 -15.77
N HIS A 155 -1.18 -0.61 -15.51
CA HIS A 155 -0.18 -1.63 -15.83
C HIS A 155 0.29 -2.30 -14.54
N LEU A 156 0.05 -3.61 -14.43
CA LEU A 156 0.33 -4.39 -13.23
C LEU A 156 1.58 -5.23 -13.41
N HIS A 157 2.57 -5.03 -12.54
CA HIS A 157 3.84 -5.74 -12.56
C HIS A 157 4.06 -6.43 -11.21
N GLN A 158 3.99 -7.75 -11.20
CA GLN A 158 4.41 -8.55 -10.05
C GLN A 158 5.88 -8.93 -10.21
N VAL A 159 6.70 -8.64 -9.19
CA VAL A 159 8.15 -8.83 -9.22
C VAL A 159 8.57 -9.68 -8.03
N VAL A 160 9.29 -10.76 -8.28
CA VAL A 160 9.76 -11.70 -7.24
C VAL A 160 11.27 -11.62 -7.11
N SER A 161 11.79 -11.53 -5.88
CA SER A 161 13.24 -11.40 -5.66
C SER A 161 13.95 -12.73 -5.52
N ASP A 162 13.34 -13.72 -4.88
CA ASP A 162 14.05 -14.93 -4.42
C ASP A 162 13.76 -16.19 -5.26
N GLN A 163 12.78 -16.16 -6.15
CA GLN A 163 12.39 -17.33 -6.95
C GLN A 163 12.16 -16.98 -8.41
N CYS A 164 13.27 -16.91 -9.16
CA CYS A 164 13.27 -16.45 -10.54
C CYS A 164 12.75 -17.45 -11.59
N GLY A 165 12.30 -18.61 -11.21
CA GLY A 165 11.74 -19.64 -12.13
C GLY A 165 10.23 -19.58 -12.35
N TRP A 166 9.57 -18.47 -11.98
CA TRP A 166 8.13 -18.30 -12.13
C TRP A 166 7.76 -17.53 -13.42
N GLN A 167 6.45 -17.43 -13.73
CA GLN A 167 5.97 -16.84 -14.99
C GLN A 167 5.99 -15.30 -15.04
N GLY A 168 6.36 -14.62 -13.95
CA GLY A 168 6.42 -13.16 -13.85
C GLY A 168 7.87 -12.62 -13.87
N ARG A 169 8.00 -11.36 -13.48
CA ARG A 169 9.32 -10.68 -13.44
C ARG A 169 10.13 -11.14 -12.23
N CYS A 170 11.43 -11.20 -12.40
CA CYS A 170 12.37 -11.52 -11.35
C CYS A 170 13.36 -10.38 -11.15
N GLY A 171 13.69 -10.08 -9.89
CA GLY A 171 14.66 -9.07 -9.51
C GLY A 171 14.14 -8.12 -8.45
N LEU A 172 14.73 -6.93 -8.40
CA LEU A 172 14.36 -5.88 -7.46
C LEU A 172 13.38 -4.90 -8.11
N LEU A 173 12.48 -4.32 -7.31
CA LEU A 173 11.44 -3.41 -7.79
C LEU A 173 11.99 -2.21 -8.57
N HIS A 174 13.04 -1.55 -8.04
CA HIS A 174 13.68 -0.44 -8.74
C HIS A 174 14.33 -0.83 -10.07
N GLY A 175 14.82 -2.08 -10.18
CA GLY A 175 15.35 -2.63 -11.42
C GLY A 175 14.24 -2.73 -12.47
N ALA A 176 13.10 -3.29 -12.10
CA ALA A 176 11.95 -3.40 -13.00
C ALA A 176 11.43 -2.02 -13.48
N VAL A 177 11.40 -1.02 -12.58
CA VAL A 177 11.03 0.36 -12.97
C VAL A 177 12.04 0.93 -13.98
N ARG A 178 13.33 0.76 -13.75
CA ARG A 178 14.39 1.27 -14.66
C ARG A 178 14.38 0.61 -16.02
N GLU A 179 14.01 -0.67 -16.11
CA GLU A 179 13.84 -1.37 -17.37
C GLU A 179 12.68 -0.80 -18.20
N ASP A 180 11.58 -0.43 -17.55
CA ASP A 180 10.39 0.07 -18.22
C ASP A 180 10.46 1.58 -18.52
N PHE A 181 11.23 2.34 -17.73
CA PHE A 181 11.36 3.79 -17.86
C PHE A 181 12.83 4.22 -18.05
N PRO A 182 13.27 4.39 -19.29
CA PRO A 182 14.61 4.93 -19.58
C PRO A 182 14.79 6.38 -19.13
N ASP A 183 13.72 7.17 -19.09
CA ASP A 183 13.68 8.53 -18.56
C ASP A 183 12.71 8.62 -17.36
N LEU A 184 13.26 9.00 -16.21
CA LEU A 184 12.52 9.07 -14.95
C LEU A 184 12.02 10.49 -14.63
N LYS A 185 12.37 11.50 -15.42
CA LYS A 185 12.15 12.91 -15.07
C LYS A 185 10.69 13.32 -14.95
N ALA A 186 9.80 12.68 -15.69
CA ALA A 186 8.37 13.01 -15.69
C ALA A 186 7.52 12.13 -14.76
N LEU A 187 8.14 11.21 -14.01
CA LEU A 187 7.43 10.25 -13.18
C LEU A 187 7.02 10.87 -11.84
N HIS A 188 5.84 10.49 -11.39
CA HIS A 188 5.38 10.69 -10.03
C HIS A 188 5.42 9.33 -9.31
N VAL A 189 6.27 9.18 -8.29
CA VAL A 189 6.56 7.90 -7.67
C VAL A 189 6.04 7.86 -6.23
N TYR A 190 5.34 6.79 -5.90
CA TYR A 190 4.92 6.47 -4.53
C TYR A 190 5.47 5.10 -4.16
N ALA A 191 6.06 4.99 -2.97
CA ALA A 191 6.61 3.72 -2.50
C ALA A 191 6.13 3.38 -1.09
N SER A 192 5.80 2.11 -0.87
CA SER A 192 5.39 1.57 0.42
C SER A 192 5.97 0.19 0.66
N GLY A 193 6.58 0.01 1.82
CA GLY A 193 7.23 -1.22 2.24
C GLY A 193 8.18 -0.95 3.40
N SER A 194 9.14 -1.85 3.63
CA SER A 194 10.14 -1.66 4.68
C SER A 194 11.03 -0.44 4.40
N PRO A 195 11.55 0.24 5.43
CA PRO A 195 12.51 1.34 5.25
C PRO A 195 13.68 0.97 4.34
N ALA A 196 14.26 -0.21 4.52
CA ALA A 196 15.36 -0.68 3.69
C ALA A 196 14.99 -0.74 2.19
N MET A 197 13.83 -1.29 1.85
CA MET A 197 13.35 -1.37 0.46
C MET A 197 13.06 0.01 -0.12
N VAL A 198 12.39 0.88 0.63
CA VAL A 198 12.02 2.22 0.16
C VAL A 198 13.25 3.06 -0.10
N TYR A 199 14.23 3.06 0.79
CA TYR A 199 15.47 3.81 0.60
C TYR A 199 16.35 3.24 -0.50
N ALA A 200 16.48 1.92 -0.61
CA ALA A 200 17.21 1.31 -1.73
C ALA A 200 16.56 1.66 -3.09
N THR A 201 15.24 1.73 -3.12
CA THR A 201 14.50 2.16 -4.32
C THR A 201 14.78 3.63 -4.63
N LEU A 202 14.70 4.51 -3.63
CA LEU A 202 15.01 5.94 -3.79
C LEU A 202 16.42 6.14 -4.35
N ASP A 203 17.43 5.54 -3.73
CA ASP A 203 18.82 5.67 -4.14
C ASP A 203 19.02 5.20 -5.57
N ALA A 204 18.51 4.02 -5.92
CA ALA A 204 18.66 3.45 -7.25
C ALA A 204 17.97 4.28 -8.36
N LEU A 205 16.81 4.89 -8.06
CA LEU A 205 16.12 5.74 -9.03
C LEU A 205 16.77 7.12 -9.13
N VAL A 206 17.30 7.68 -8.04
CA VAL A 206 18.07 8.93 -8.05
C VAL A 206 19.37 8.76 -8.83
N ASP A 207 20.10 7.67 -8.62
CA ASP A 207 21.30 7.34 -9.38
C ASP A 207 21.02 7.17 -10.88
N ALA A 208 19.79 6.79 -11.24
CA ALA A 208 19.31 6.69 -12.61
C ALA A 208 18.77 8.02 -13.19
N GLY A 209 18.82 9.12 -12.44
CA GLY A 209 18.47 10.46 -12.89
C GLY A 209 17.10 10.98 -12.47
N MET A 210 16.40 10.31 -11.54
CA MET A 210 15.20 10.82 -10.90
C MET A 210 15.57 11.92 -9.89
N ASP A 211 14.75 12.97 -9.78
CA ASP A 211 14.84 13.88 -8.65
C ASP A 211 14.22 13.22 -7.40
N ALA A 212 14.90 13.30 -6.27
CA ALA A 212 14.43 12.72 -5.01
C ALA A 212 13.02 13.20 -4.61
N HIS A 213 12.67 14.44 -4.95
CA HIS A 213 11.35 15.02 -4.67
C HIS A 213 10.19 14.41 -5.48
N GLN A 214 10.49 13.66 -6.55
CA GLN A 214 9.49 12.94 -7.32
C GLN A 214 8.94 11.72 -6.59
N MET A 215 9.65 11.22 -5.55
CA MET A 215 9.23 10.05 -4.78
C MET A 215 8.66 10.44 -3.43
N ARG A 216 7.50 9.88 -3.10
CA ARG A 216 6.83 10.01 -1.82
C ARG A 216 6.70 8.65 -1.14
N ALA A 217 6.95 8.62 0.17
CA ALA A 217 6.79 7.43 0.99
C ALA A 217 6.60 7.81 2.45
N ASP A 218 5.72 7.13 3.16
CA ASP A 218 5.49 7.36 4.59
C ASP A 218 6.75 7.09 5.43
N VAL A 219 7.62 6.20 4.95
CA VAL A 219 8.92 5.89 5.56
C VAL A 219 9.75 7.15 5.84
N PHE A 220 9.69 8.14 4.98
CA PHE A 220 10.47 9.37 5.13
C PHE A 220 10.07 10.18 6.37
N ALA A 221 8.82 10.03 6.83
CA ALA A 221 8.31 10.69 8.02
C ALA A 221 8.60 9.90 9.32
N TYR A 222 8.40 8.58 9.31
CA TYR A 222 8.52 7.79 10.54
C TYR A 222 9.89 7.10 10.74
N ALA A 223 10.68 6.94 9.68
CA ALA A 223 12.03 6.37 9.73
C ALA A 223 13.00 7.19 8.85
N PRO A 224 13.18 8.50 9.13
CA PRO A 224 14.07 9.34 8.34
C PRO A 224 15.52 8.85 8.42
N ARG A 225 16.27 8.99 7.34
CA ARG A 225 17.73 8.84 7.37
C ARG A 225 18.33 10.03 8.12
N GLY A 226 19.26 9.74 9.01
CA GLY A 226 20.11 10.74 9.68
C GLY A 226 21.14 11.33 8.72
#